data_b4594ee03a7945985776356ebb69a1ac
#
_entry.id   b4594ee03a7945985776356ebb69a1ac
#
_cell.length_a   1.000
_cell.length_b   1.000
_cell.length_c   1.000
_cell.angle_alpha   90.00
_cell.angle_beta   90.00
_cell.angle_gamma   90.00
#
_symmetry.space_group_name_H-M   'P 1'
#
loop_
_entity.id
_entity.type
_entity.pdbx_description
1 polymer ?
#
loop_
_entity_poly.entity_id
_entity_poly.type
_entity_poly.pdbx_seq_one_letter_code
_entity_poly.pdbx_strand_id
1 'polypeptide(L)'
;MTESAKLSGAKPRLYHTPSSYYSMIARLALAEGGIACERVFVDIHFRLGQQQPDYVRINPGMTVPTLVLADRILVQSRDIAEYALGAPPDPETKSWVDLHYGYPIEELTFGGILARNPLARIMIPKRLEATRRQLLAHAARNPDLASIYEARAAVFAERVKTFEPDAVVKLSERRRTEAIGFMDRLEQTLGDGRTVLVPPAYGVADVVWTVFLGRMEFAGLGAEIPRRPALARDWRAMQARPGFSAADIWTKFHVGRLIGGILGIGRG
;
A
#
# COMPACT_ATOMS: atom_id res chain seq x y z
N MET A 1 -24.89 24.76 16.17
CA MET A 1 -23.54 24.99 15.62
C MET A 1 -22.97 23.61 15.33
N THR A 2 -22.99 23.22 14.09
CA THR A 2 -22.71 21.89 13.60
C THR A 2 -21.21 21.56 13.74
N GLU A 3 -20.91 20.29 14.01
CA GLU A 3 -19.58 19.66 14.15
C GLU A 3 -18.61 20.01 13.01
N SER A 4 -19.13 20.41 11.85
CA SER A 4 -18.41 20.86 10.65
C SER A 4 -17.54 22.11 10.88
N ALA A 5 -17.88 22.97 11.84
CA ALA A 5 -17.13 24.22 12.13
C ALA A 5 -15.85 23.98 12.98
N LYS A 6 -15.72 22.81 13.62
CA LYS A 6 -14.54 22.45 14.42
C LYS A 6 -13.39 21.83 13.61
N LEU A 7 -13.63 21.43 12.36
CA LEU A 7 -12.62 20.80 11.50
C LEU A 7 -11.77 21.80 10.68
N SER A 8 -12.19 23.06 10.60
CA SER A 8 -11.45 24.12 9.91
C SER A 8 -10.20 24.51 10.70
N GLY A 9 -9.09 23.83 10.41
CA GLY A 9 -7.78 24.03 11.04
C GLY A 9 -7.16 22.76 11.62
N ALA A 10 -7.89 21.65 11.64
CA ALA A 10 -7.33 20.38 12.11
C ALA A 10 -6.32 19.83 11.10
N LYS A 11 -5.15 19.43 11.60
CA LYS A 11 -4.10 18.78 10.80
C LYS A 11 -4.65 17.50 10.18
N PRO A 12 -4.41 17.24 8.87
CA PRO A 12 -4.81 15.98 8.22
C PRO A 12 -4.31 14.76 9.00
N ARG A 13 -5.11 13.69 9.09
CA ARG A 13 -4.74 12.45 9.75
C ARG A 13 -4.63 11.30 8.75
N LEU A 14 -3.44 10.71 8.66
CA LEU A 14 -3.18 9.54 7.84
C LEU A 14 -3.19 8.27 8.69
N TYR A 15 -4.24 7.48 8.55
CA TYR A 15 -4.30 6.13 9.10
C TYR A 15 -3.51 5.19 8.19
N HIS A 16 -2.49 4.54 8.73
CA HIS A 16 -1.56 3.75 7.94
C HIS A 16 -0.91 2.61 8.71
N THR A 17 -0.28 1.69 7.98
CA THR A 17 0.65 0.69 8.52
C THR A 17 1.99 0.82 7.81
N PRO A 18 3.13 0.83 8.52
CA PRO A 18 4.46 0.98 7.91
C PRO A 18 4.75 -0.03 6.79
N SER A 19 4.39 -1.31 6.98
CA SER A 19 4.62 -2.40 6.03
C SER A 19 3.64 -2.44 4.85
N SER A 20 2.54 -1.68 4.90
CA SER A 20 1.52 -1.67 3.83
C SER A 20 2.06 -0.96 2.58
N TYR A 21 2.02 -1.68 1.45
CA TYR A 21 2.42 -1.16 0.15
C TYR A 21 1.72 0.15 -0.22
N TYR A 22 0.40 0.15 -0.14
CA TYR A 22 -0.41 1.32 -0.48
C TYR A 22 -0.26 2.46 0.55
N SER A 23 0.05 2.13 1.81
CA SER A 23 0.39 3.16 2.81
C SER A 23 1.75 3.82 2.52
N MET A 24 2.70 3.10 1.93
CA MET A 24 3.97 3.69 1.49
C MET A 24 3.75 4.70 0.36
N ILE A 25 2.87 4.40 -0.61
CA ILE A 25 2.48 5.34 -1.68
C ILE A 25 1.91 6.63 -1.07
N ALA A 26 0.95 6.52 -0.16
CA ALA A 26 0.34 7.68 0.47
C ALA A 26 1.37 8.51 1.27
N ARG A 27 2.25 7.85 2.04
CA ARG A 27 3.30 8.56 2.80
C ARG A 27 4.28 9.27 1.90
N LEU A 28 4.72 8.62 0.81
CA LEU A 28 5.64 9.23 -0.14
C LEU A 28 5.00 10.42 -0.84
N ALA A 29 3.78 10.26 -1.33
CA ALA A 29 3.06 11.34 -1.99
C ALA A 29 2.88 12.57 -1.08
N LEU A 30 2.45 12.35 0.18
CA LEU A 30 2.29 13.44 1.14
C LEU A 30 3.63 14.12 1.48
N ALA A 31 4.72 13.35 1.60
CA ALA A 31 6.05 13.89 1.86
C ALA A 31 6.57 14.72 0.67
N GLU A 32 6.42 14.24 -0.56
CA GLU A 32 6.83 14.95 -1.77
C GLU A 32 5.96 16.18 -2.05
N GLY A 33 4.67 16.13 -1.71
CA GLY A 33 3.75 17.27 -1.79
C GLY A 33 3.88 18.27 -0.63
N GLY A 34 4.80 18.03 0.32
CA GLY A 34 5.00 18.94 1.48
C GLY A 34 3.80 18.99 2.44
N ILE A 35 2.92 17.99 2.42
CA ILE A 35 1.72 17.97 3.24
C ILE A 35 2.00 17.33 4.60
N ALA A 36 2.05 18.17 5.63
CA ALA A 36 2.20 17.71 7.00
C ALA A 36 0.89 17.07 7.51
N CYS A 37 0.97 15.81 7.98
CA CYS A 37 -0.17 15.10 8.55
C CYS A 37 0.21 14.43 9.88
N GLU A 38 -0.80 14.18 10.72
CA GLU A 38 -0.67 13.28 11.86
C GLU A 38 -0.71 11.84 11.35
N ARG A 39 0.26 11.01 11.74
CA ARG A 39 0.29 9.59 11.39
C ARG A 39 -0.35 8.76 12.48
N VAL A 40 -1.42 8.05 12.13
CA VAL A 40 -2.15 7.16 13.05
C VAL A 40 -1.87 5.72 12.64
N PHE A 41 -1.18 4.99 13.49
CA PHE A 41 -0.87 3.58 13.24
C PHE A 41 -2.11 2.71 13.35
N VAL A 42 -2.34 1.85 12.35
CA VAL A 42 -3.39 0.83 12.32
C VAL A 42 -2.73 -0.55 12.23
N ASP A 43 -2.83 -1.36 13.27
CA ASP A 43 -2.31 -2.73 13.26
C ASP A 43 -3.20 -3.64 12.42
N ILE A 44 -2.79 -3.89 11.17
CA ILE A 44 -3.51 -4.79 10.25
C ILE A 44 -3.06 -6.26 10.37
N HIS A 45 -2.05 -6.54 11.21
CA HIS A 45 -1.43 -7.87 11.28
C HIS A 45 -1.92 -8.70 12.46
N PHE A 46 -2.03 -8.13 13.64
CA PHE A 46 -2.32 -8.86 14.88
C PHE A 46 -3.68 -8.49 15.44
N ARG A 47 -3.94 -7.21 15.69
CA ARG A 47 -5.17 -6.71 16.30
C ARG A 47 -6.28 -6.46 15.30
N LEU A 48 -5.97 -6.52 14.00
CA LEU A 48 -6.89 -6.19 12.90
C LEU A 48 -7.61 -4.86 13.14
N GLY A 49 -6.84 -3.81 13.46
CA GLY A 49 -7.34 -2.49 13.79
C GLY A 49 -8.23 -1.88 12.72
N GLN A 50 -8.00 -2.24 11.43
CA GLN A 50 -8.84 -1.83 10.32
C GLN A 50 -10.26 -2.43 10.36
N GLN A 51 -10.51 -3.43 11.21
CA GLN A 51 -11.82 -4.06 11.39
C GLN A 51 -12.54 -3.55 12.66
N GLN A 52 -11.92 -2.69 13.44
CA GLN A 52 -12.56 -2.14 14.63
C GLN A 52 -13.68 -1.16 14.25
N PRO A 53 -14.82 -1.14 14.98
CA PRO A 53 -15.99 -0.35 14.61
C PRO A 53 -15.69 1.13 14.34
N ASP A 54 -14.85 1.75 15.15
CA ASP A 54 -14.48 3.16 15.00
C ASP A 54 -13.74 3.42 13.69
N TYR A 55 -12.87 2.49 13.28
CA TYR A 55 -12.19 2.60 12.00
C TYR A 55 -13.12 2.30 10.82
N VAL A 56 -14.01 1.33 10.95
CA VAL A 56 -14.98 0.96 9.90
C VAL A 56 -15.94 2.12 9.59
N ARG A 57 -16.29 2.93 10.59
CA ARG A 57 -17.08 4.18 10.36
C ARG A 57 -16.31 5.21 9.55
N ILE A 58 -14.97 5.21 9.61
CA ILE A 58 -14.11 6.11 8.80
C ILE A 58 -13.88 5.52 7.40
N ASN A 59 -13.58 4.22 7.34
CA ASN A 59 -13.32 3.51 6.09
C ASN A 59 -14.04 2.14 6.08
N PRO A 60 -15.25 2.07 5.52
CA PRO A 60 -16.01 0.81 5.38
C PRO A 60 -15.28 -0.26 4.57
N GLY A 61 -14.30 0.11 3.72
CA GLY A 61 -13.47 -0.82 2.98
C GLY A 61 -12.49 -1.62 3.84
N MET A 62 -12.33 -1.27 5.14
CA MET A 62 -11.41 -1.95 6.08
C MET A 62 -9.99 -2.09 5.54
N THR A 63 -9.48 -1.05 4.91
CA THR A 63 -8.14 -1.00 4.29
C THR A 63 -7.34 0.19 4.81
N VAL A 64 -6.03 0.14 4.61
CA VAL A 64 -5.13 1.28 4.78
C VAL A 64 -4.40 1.54 3.45
N PRO A 65 -4.08 2.78 3.11
CA PRO A 65 -4.20 4.01 3.88
C PRO A 65 -5.62 4.60 3.89
N THR A 66 -5.86 5.51 4.84
CA THR A 66 -7.01 6.40 4.84
C THR A 66 -6.55 7.79 5.28
N LEU A 67 -6.80 8.82 4.49
CA LEU A 67 -6.49 10.21 4.81
C LEU A 67 -7.78 10.95 5.17
N VAL A 68 -7.87 11.41 6.41
CA VAL A 68 -8.98 12.23 6.89
C VAL A 68 -8.58 13.70 6.82
N LEU A 69 -9.29 14.45 5.99
CA LEU A 69 -9.17 15.88 5.81
C LEU A 69 -10.32 16.60 6.56
N ALA A 70 -10.29 17.92 6.60
CA ALA A 70 -11.33 18.71 7.23
C ALA A 70 -12.70 18.58 6.54
N ASP A 71 -12.71 18.38 5.23
CA ASP A 71 -13.89 18.39 4.36
C ASP A 71 -14.25 17.03 3.76
N ARG A 72 -13.32 16.07 3.78
CA ARG A 72 -13.50 14.76 3.13
C ARG A 72 -12.55 13.68 3.64
N ILE A 73 -12.86 12.44 3.29
CA ILE A 73 -12.02 11.27 3.58
C ILE A 73 -11.58 10.64 2.25
N LEU A 74 -10.27 10.39 2.10
CA LEU A 74 -9.70 9.68 0.96
C LEU A 74 -9.25 8.28 1.42
N VAL A 75 -9.81 7.25 0.79
CA VAL A 75 -9.62 5.84 1.19
C VAL A 75 -8.76 5.05 0.20
N GLN A 76 -8.39 5.64 -0.92
CA GLN A 76 -7.52 5.03 -1.91
C GLN A 76 -6.17 5.74 -1.93
N SER A 77 -5.08 4.97 -2.00
CA SER A 77 -3.73 5.53 -2.09
C SER A 77 -3.52 6.37 -3.36
N ARG A 78 -4.24 6.04 -4.43
CA ARG A 78 -4.28 6.82 -5.66
C ARG A 78 -4.82 8.23 -5.39
N ASP A 79 -6.02 8.33 -4.83
CA ASP A 79 -6.67 9.61 -4.56
C ASP A 79 -5.84 10.46 -3.59
N ILE A 80 -5.17 9.82 -2.63
CA ILE A 80 -4.25 10.50 -1.70
C ILE A 80 -3.03 11.03 -2.45
N ALA A 81 -2.47 10.27 -3.38
CA ALA A 81 -1.32 10.71 -4.16
C ALA A 81 -1.68 11.86 -5.10
N GLU A 82 -2.81 11.77 -5.79
CA GLU A 82 -3.34 12.84 -6.65
C GLU A 82 -3.66 14.12 -5.86
N TYR A 83 -4.24 13.97 -4.66
CA TYR A 83 -4.46 15.10 -3.75
C TYR A 83 -3.15 15.77 -3.32
N ALA A 84 -2.15 14.96 -2.95
CA ALA A 84 -0.90 15.46 -2.38
C ALA A 84 -0.04 16.24 -3.39
N LEU A 85 -0.06 15.82 -4.66
CA LEU A 85 0.79 16.40 -5.69
C LEU A 85 0.08 17.47 -6.54
N GLY A 86 -1.21 17.71 -6.29
CA GLY A 86 -1.93 18.87 -6.78
C GLY A 86 -2.18 18.93 -8.30
N ALA A 87 -1.82 17.90 -9.04
CA ALA A 87 -1.97 17.88 -10.49
C ALA A 87 -3.09 16.94 -10.93
N PRO A 88 -4.05 17.36 -11.76
CA PRO A 88 -4.89 16.42 -12.49
C PRO A 88 -3.98 15.58 -13.40
N PRO A 89 -4.16 14.26 -13.45
CA PRO A 89 -3.32 13.38 -14.23
C PRO A 89 -3.53 13.68 -15.74
N ASP A 90 -2.45 14.07 -16.42
CA ASP A 90 -2.41 14.07 -17.87
C ASP A 90 -2.51 12.62 -18.41
N PRO A 91 -2.77 12.41 -19.71
CA PRO A 91 -2.96 11.07 -20.27
C PRO A 91 -1.75 10.13 -20.08
N GLU A 92 -0.52 10.65 -20.12
CA GLU A 92 0.67 9.85 -19.94
C GLU A 92 0.83 9.45 -18.48
N THR A 93 0.70 10.39 -17.54
CA THR A 93 0.66 10.11 -16.09
C THR A 93 -0.42 9.09 -15.76
N LYS A 94 -1.64 9.29 -16.31
CA LYS A 94 -2.74 8.34 -16.11
C LYS A 94 -2.39 6.94 -16.60
N SER A 95 -1.76 6.80 -17.76
CA SER A 95 -1.33 5.50 -18.29
C SER A 95 -0.36 4.78 -17.36
N TRP A 96 0.66 5.48 -16.83
CA TRP A 96 1.60 4.91 -15.88
C TRP A 96 0.96 4.52 -14.55
N VAL A 97 0.05 5.34 -14.05
CA VAL A 97 -0.69 5.09 -12.80
C VAL A 97 -1.65 3.91 -12.98
N ASP A 98 -2.41 3.85 -14.08
CA ASP A 98 -3.33 2.74 -14.37
C ASP A 98 -2.56 1.42 -14.54
N LEU A 99 -1.41 1.44 -15.21
CA LEU A 99 -0.54 0.27 -15.34
C LEU A 99 -0.08 -0.25 -13.97
N HIS A 100 0.33 0.65 -13.08
CA HIS A 100 0.74 0.30 -11.73
C HIS A 100 -0.40 -0.32 -10.92
N TYR A 101 -1.57 0.33 -10.87
CA TYR A 101 -2.71 -0.16 -10.08
C TYR A 101 -3.41 -1.37 -10.71
N GLY A 102 -3.23 -1.60 -12.01
CA GLY A 102 -3.66 -2.83 -12.69
C GLY A 102 -2.82 -4.06 -12.34
N TYR A 103 -1.64 -3.86 -11.75
CA TYR A 103 -0.75 -4.95 -11.36
C TYR A 103 -1.08 -5.45 -9.93
N PRO A 104 -1.43 -6.73 -9.75
CA PRO A 104 -1.80 -7.28 -8.44
C PRO A 104 -0.56 -7.60 -7.59
N ILE A 105 0.09 -6.57 -7.07
CA ILE A 105 1.34 -6.64 -6.27
C ILE A 105 1.25 -7.58 -5.07
N GLU A 106 0.04 -7.79 -4.54
CA GLU A 106 -0.21 -8.68 -3.41
C GLU A 106 0.03 -10.14 -3.79
N GLU A 107 -0.31 -10.55 -5.00
CA GLU A 107 -0.06 -11.91 -5.51
C GLU A 107 1.43 -12.21 -5.58
N LEU A 108 2.25 -11.26 -6.04
CA LEU A 108 3.70 -11.37 -6.00
C LEU A 108 4.20 -11.52 -4.56
N THR A 109 3.72 -10.68 -3.66
CA THR A 109 4.20 -10.61 -2.28
C THR A 109 3.83 -11.86 -1.49
N PHE A 110 2.55 -12.26 -1.51
CA PHE A 110 2.06 -13.44 -0.78
C PHE A 110 2.56 -14.75 -1.36
N GLY A 111 2.58 -14.88 -2.69
CA GLY A 111 3.12 -16.07 -3.33
C GLY A 111 4.60 -16.28 -3.04
N GLY A 112 5.39 -15.21 -3.02
CA GLY A 112 6.79 -15.27 -2.61
C GLY A 112 6.98 -15.69 -1.14
N ILE A 113 6.07 -15.30 -0.24
CA ILE A 113 6.06 -15.77 1.15
C ILE A 113 5.73 -17.27 1.22
N LEU A 114 4.69 -17.70 0.52
CA LEU A 114 4.25 -19.12 0.47
C LEU A 114 5.32 -20.03 -0.12
N ALA A 115 6.04 -19.56 -1.15
CA ALA A 115 7.11 -20.33 -1.79
C ALA A 115 8.27 -20.60 -0.82
N ARG A 116 8.59 -19.66 0.07
CA ARG A 116 9.75 -19.72 0.96
C ARG A 116 9.43 -20.19 2.38
N ASN A 117 8.14 -20.24 2.76
CA ASN A 117 7.74 -20.58 4.13
C ASN A 117 6.62 -21.63 4.14
N PRO A 118 6.95 -22.93 4.33
CA PRO A 118 5.95 -24.00 4.39
C PRO A 118 4.92 -23.81 5.51
N LEU A 119 5.30 -23.19 6.64
CA LEU A 119 4.37 -22.92 7.74
C LEU A 119 3.28 -21.91 7.32
N ALA A 120 3.61 -20.96 6.46
CA ALA A 120 2.64 -20.01 5.94
C ALA A 120 1.52 -20.70 5.14
N ARG A 121 1.82 -21.79 4.45
CA ARG A 121 0.85 -22.59 3.69
C ARG A 121 -0.25 -23.18 4.60
N ILE A 122 0.09 -23.50 5.84
CA ILE A 122 -0.84 -24.04 6.84
C ILE A 122 -1.55 -22.93 7.59
N MET A 123 -0.83 -21.85 7.91
CA MET A 123 -1.33 -20.78 8.76
C MET A 123 -2.27 -19.81 8.04
N ILE A 124 -2.03 -19.54 6.75
CA ILE A 124 -2.83 -18.55 6.01
C ILE A 124 -4.31 -18.96 5.90
N PRO A 125 -4.69 -20.19 5.51
CA PRO A 125 -6.09 -20.60 5.48
C PRO A 125 -6.77 -20.49 6.84
N LYS A 126 -6.10 -20.92 7.91
CA LYS A 126 -6.60 -20.80 9.29
C LYS A 126 -6.85 -19.34 9.67
N ARG A 127 -5.96 -18.45 9.25
CA ARG A 127 -6.09 -17.02 9.49
C ARG A 127 -7.24 -16.40 8.70
N LEU A 128 -7.43 -16.78 7.44
CA LEU A 128 -8.57 -16.33 6.63
C LEU A 128 -9.89 -16.70 7.30
N GLU A 129 -10.04 -17.95 7.76
CA GLU A 129 -11.24 -18.40 8.43
C GLU A 129 -11.43 -17.73 9.81
N ALA A 130 -10.36 -17.53 10.58
CA ALA A 130 -10.41 -16.78 11.84
C ALA A 130 -10.87 -15.33 11.61
N THR A 131 -10.37 -14.68 10.56
CA THR A 131 -10.76 -13.32 10.17
C THR A 131 -12.24 -13.27 9.78
N ARG A 132 -12.72 -14.24 9.00
CA ARG A 132 -14.14 -14.35 8.64
C ARG A 132 -15.04 -14.44 9.88
N ARG A 133 -14.69 -15.33 10.82
CA ARG A 133 -15.45 -15.48 12.08
C ARG A 133 -15.44 -14.21 12.92
N GLN A 134 -14.32 -13.51 12.98
CA GLN A 134 -14.22 -12.22 13.69
C GLN A 134 -15.14 -11.16 13.08
N LEU A 135 -15.19 -11.06 11.74
CA LEU A 135 -16.08 -10.13 11.04
C LEU A 135 -17.55 -10.41 11.36
N LEU A 136 -17.98 -11.68 11.36
CA LEU A 136 -19.35 -12.06 11.76
C LEU A 136 -19.64 -11.73 13.23
N ALA A 137 -18.65 -11.90 14.11
CA ALA A 137 -18.79 -11.50 15.52
C ALA A 137 -18.90 -9.98 15.69
N HIS A 138 -18.21 -9.19 14.84
CA HIS A 138 -18.38 -7.73 14.80
C HIS A 138 -19.77 -7.33 14.27
N ALA A 139 -20.29 -8.02 13.24
CA ALA A 139 -21.63 -7.79 12.72
C ALA A 139 -22.70 -7.97 13.82
N ALA A 140 -22.61 -9.07 14.58
CA ALA A 140 -23.56 -9.34 15.66
C ALA A 140 -23.51 -8.32 16.81
N ARG A 141 -22.34 -7.70 17.06
CA ARG A 141 -22.15 -6.72 18.14
C ARG A 141 -22.41 -5.28 17.73
N ASN A 142 -22.45 -4.99 16.44
CA ASN A 142 -22.60 -3.64 15.89
C ASN A 142 -23.68 -3.63 14.81
N PRO A 143 -24.96 -3.58 15.19
CA PRO A 143 -26.08 -3.65 14.23
C PRO A 143 -26.07 -2.56 13.17
N ASP A 144 -25.54 -1.37 13.50
CA ASP A 144 -25.36 -0.24 12.58
C ASP A 144 -24.33 -0.49 11.48
N LEU A 145 -23.40 -1.42 11.68
CA LEU A 145 -22.35 -1.81 10.74
C LEU A 145 -22.50 -3.26 10.23
N ALA A 146 -23.57 -3.96 10.60
CA ALA A 146 -23.73 -5.38 10.33
C ALA A 146 -23.57 -5.73 8.85
N SER A 147 -24.27 -5.03 7.97
CA SER A 147 -24.21 -5.27 6.52
C SER A 147 -22.81 -5.09 5.94
N ILE A 148 -22.02 -4.14 6.46
CA ILE A 148 -20.65 -3.89 6.04
C ILE A 148 -19.74 -5.05 6.44
N TYR A 149 -19.87 -5.53 7.68
CA TYR A 149 -19.09 -6.68 8.17
C TYR A 149 -19.48 -7.98 7.46
N GLU A 150 -20.78 -8.22 7.24
CA GLU A 150 -21.29 -9.39 6.53
C GLU A 150 -20.79 -9.44 5.08
N ALA A 151 -20.85 -8.32 4.37
CA ALA A 151 -20.30 -8.22 3.02
C ALA A 151 -18.80 -8.53 3.01
N ARG A 152 -18.04 -8.02 3.98
CA ARG A 152 -16.61 -8.31 4.10
C ARG A 152 -16.36 -9.79 4.47
N ALA A 153 -17.16 -10.37 5.35
CA ALA A 153 -17.07 -11.78 5.71
C ALA A 153 -17.34 -12.71 4.52
N ALA A 154 -18.26 -12.34 3.61
CA ALA A 154 -18.51 -13.07 2.38
C ALA A 154 -17.29 -13.11 1.45
N VAL A 155 -16.54 -11.98 1.32
CA VAL A 155 -15.27 -11.95 0.58
C VAL A 155 -14.25 -12.92 1.20
N PHE A 156 -14.16 -12.98 2.53
CA PHE A 156 -13.27 -13.93 3.20
C PHE A 156 -13.73 -15.38 3.05
N ALA A 157 -15.05 -15.64 3.05
CA ALA A 157 -15.59 -16.97 2.79
C ALA A 157 -15.16 -17.49 1.42
N GLU A 158 -15.22 -16.64 0.39
CA GLU A 158 -14.77 -17.02 -0.95
C GLU A 158 -13.26 -17.24 -0.99
N ARG A 159 -12.48 -16.38 -0.35
CA ARG A 159 -11.03 -16.56 -0.23
C ARG A 159 -10.65 -17.87 0.45
N VAL A 160 -11.37 -18.29 1.48
CA VAL A 160 -11.13 -19.59 2.16
C VAL A 160 -11.36 -20.75 1.20
N LYS A 161 -12.44 -20.71 0.39
CA LYS A 161 -12.77 -21.76 -0.58
C LYS A 161 -11.76 -21.87 -1.72
N THR A 162 -11.30 -20.72 -2.21
CA THR A 162 -10.44 -20.63 -3.41
C THR A 162 -8.96 -20.60 -3.10
N PHE A 163 -8.57 -20.63 -1.82
CA PHE A 163 -7.17 -20.56 -1.42
C PHE A 163 -6.45 -21.88 -1.69
N GLU A 164 -5.66 -21.89 -2.74
CA GLU A 164 -4.76 -22.98 -3.12
C GLU A 164 -3.30 -22.49 -3.08
N PRO A 165 -2.48 -22.95 -2.11
CA PRO A 165 -1.11 -22.47 -1.94
C PRO A 165 -0.25 -22.62 -3.20
N ASP A 166 -0.34 -23.74 -3.90
CA ASP A 166 0.46 -24.01 -5.10
C ASP A 166 0.01 -23.14 -6.28
N ALA A 167 -1.28 -22.90 -6.41
CA ALA A 167 -1.80 -21.98 -7.41
C ALA A 167 -1.32 -20.53 -7.15
N VAL A 168 -1.29 -20.10 -5.89
CA VAL A 168 -0.79 -18.77 -5.48
C VAL A 168 0.71 -18.64 -5.76
N VAL A 169 1.50 -19.71 -5.52
CA VAL A 169 2.93 -19.73 -5.85
C VAL A 169 3.15 -19.64 -7.36
N LYS A 170 2.47 -20.45 -8.17
CA LYS A 170 2.54 -20.38 -9.64
C LYS A 170 2.14 -19.01 -10.17
N LEU A 171 1.10 -18.41 -9.60
CA LEU A 171 0.67 -17.08 -9.97
C LEU A 171 1.75 -16.02 -9.65
N SER A 172 2.41 -16.13 -8.50
CA SER A 172 3.48 -15.20 -8.14
C SER A 172 4.69 -15.29 -9.08
N GLU A 173 5.00 -16.47 -9.65
CA GLU A 173 6.04 -16.62 -10.66
C GLU A 173 5.70 -15.86 -11.95
N ARG A 174 4.45 -15.92 -12.39
CA ARG A 174 3.96 -15.11 -13.51
C ARG A 174 4.07 -13.62 -13.21
N ARG A 175 3.68 -13.20 -11.98
CA ARG A 175 3.82 -11.81 -11.54
C ARG A 175 5.28 -11.35 -11.47
N ARG A 176 6.21 -12.24 -11.14
CA ARG A 176 7.66 -11.94 -11.24
C ARG A 176 8.08 -11.59 -12.66
N THR A 177 7.65 -12.38 -13.64
CA THR A 177 7.95 -12.13 -15.06
C THR A 177 7.34 -10.80 -15.52
N GLU A 178 6.10 -10.52 -15.17
CA GLU A 178 5.43 -9.25 -15.48
C GLU A 178 6.16 -8.05 -14.84
N ALA A 179 6.57 -8.19 -13.55
CA ALA A 179 7.33 -7.16 -12.85
C ALA A 179 8.68 -6.85 -13.52
N ILE A 180 9.37 -7.88 -14.01
CA ILE A 180 10.60 -7.71 -14.79
C ILE A 180 10.31 -6.93 -16.08
N GLY A 181 9.23 -7.26 -16.79
CA GLY A 181 8.79 -6.53 -17.98
C GLY A 181 8.48 -5.05 -17.70
N PHE A 182 7.92 -4.74 -16.53
CA PHE A 182 7.76 -3.34 -16.12
C PHE A 182 9.08 -2.65 -15.87
N MET A 183 10.06 -3.32 -15.29
CA MET A 183 11.40 -2.75 -15.13
C MET A 183 12.09 -2.52 -16.48
N ASP A 184 11.86 -3.38 -17.49
CA ASP A 184 12.34 -3.17 -18.86
C ASP A 184 11.69 -1.94 -19.50
N ARG A 185 10.38 -1.76 -19.30
CA ARG A 185 9.65 -0.59 -19.78
C ARG A 185 10.13 0.71 -19.11
N LEU A 186 10.40 0.68 -17.80
CA LEU A 186 10.99 1.82 -17.07
C LEU A 186 12.38 2.14 -17.60
N GLU A 187 13.24 1.14 -17.79
CA GLU A 187 14.58 1.31 -18.39
C GLU A 187 14.50 2.01 -19.75
N GLN A 188 13.61 1.54 -20.61
CA GLN A 188 13.42 2.08 -21.96
C GLN A 188 12.95 3.54 -21.91
N THR A 189 12.00 3.86 -21.00
CA THR A 189 11.48 5.22 -20.86
C THR A 189 12.53 6.19 -20.30
N LEU A 190 13.32 5.75 -19.31
CA LEU A 190 14.36 6.55 -18.68
C LEU A 190 15.67 6.60 -19.48
N GLY A 191 15.75 5.83 -20.55
CA GLY A 191 16.93 5.72 -21.42
C GLY A 191 17.24 7.00 -22.20
N ASP A 192 16.29 7.89 -22.38
CA ASP A 192 16.47 9.20 -22.99
C ASP A 192 17.17 10.23 -22.06
N GLY A 193 17.47 9.84 -20.83
CA GLY A 193 18.15 10.69 -19.84
C GLY A 193 17.23 11.53 -18.96
N ARG A 194 15.89 11.41 -19.11
CA ARG A 194 14.95 12.07 -18.22
C ARG A 194 15.15 11.62 -16.75
N THR A 195 14.77 12.48 -15.81
CA THR A 195 14.91 12.28 -14.36
C THR A 195 13.57 12.07 -13.66
N VAL A 196 12.49 12.05 -14.42
CA VAL A 196 11.12 11.80 -13.98
C VAL A 196 10.39 11.02 -15.08
N LEU A 197 9.41 10.19 -14.72
CA LEU A 197 8.70 9.36 -15.69
C LEU A 197 7.88 10.20 -16.67
N VAL A 198 7.23 11.24 -16.15
CA VAL A 198 6.43 12.16 -16.95
C VAL A 198 6.87 13.59 -16.66
N PRO A 199 7.66 14.21 -17.57
CA PRO A 199 8.09 15.59 -17.41
C PRO A 199 6.90 16.57 -17.31
N PRO A 200 7.06 17.76 -16.70
CA PRO A 200 8.36 18.35 -16.31
C PRO A 200 8.77 18.10 -14.85
N ALA A 201 7.92 17.50 -14.03
CA ALA A 201 8.15 17.41 -12.58
C ALA A 201 7.88 16.02 -12.02
N TYR A 202 8.50 15.74 -10.86
CA TYR A 202 8.20 14.55 -10.07
C TYR A 202 6.72 14.51 -9.69
N GLY A 203 6.03 13.45 -10.08
CA GLY A 203 4.58 13.37 -9.99
C GLY A 203 4.06 12.04 -9.42
N VAL A 204 2.76 11.82 -9.57
CA VAL A 204 2.09 10.61 -9.07
C VAL A 204 2.68 9.36 -9.70
N ALA A 205 3.03 9.37 -10.99
CA ALA A 205 3.67 8.25 -11.67
C ALA A 205 4.99 7.88 -10.97
N ASP A 206 5.85 8.86 -10.71
CA ASP A 206 7.13 8.61 -10.04
C ASP A 206 6.94 8.03 -8.64
N VAL A 207 5.97 8.55 -7.87
CA VAL A 207 5.65 8.06 -6.53
C VAL A 207 5.27 6.59 -6.55
N VAL A 208 4.33 6.18 -7.40
CA VAL A 208 3.85 4.80 -7.41
C VAL A 208 4.93 3.83 -7.89
N TRP A 209 5.73 4.24 -8.89
CA TRP A 209 6.82 3.40 -9.41
C TRP A 209 8.04 3.38 -8.48
N THR A 210 8.32 4.43 -7.72
CA THR A 210 9.32 4.42 -6.63
C THR A 210 8.96 3.36 -5.58
N VAL A 211 7.70 3.32 -5.13
CA VAL A 211 7.25 2.32 -4.15
C VAL A 211 7.23 0.92 -4.77
N PHE A 212 6.92 0.80 -6.06
CA PHE A 212 7.04 -0.46 -6.78
C PHE A 212 8.48 -0.99 -6.76
N LEU A 213 9.49 -0.19 -7.06
CA LEU A 213 10.90 -0.61 -7.02
C LEU A 213 11.32 -1.01 -5.60
N GLY A 214 10.90 -0.29 -4.58
CA GLY A 214 11.09 -0.69 -3.18
C GLY A 214 10.46 -2.07 -2.87
N ARG A 215 9.28 -2.36 -3.43
CA ARG A 215 8.64 -3.67 -3.32
C ARG A 215 9.38 -4.75 -4.11
N MET A 216 10.02 -4.42 -5.23
CA MET A 216 10.85 -5.37 -5.98
C MET A 216 12.07 -5.81 -5.16
N GLU A 217 12.75 -4.90 -4.48
CA GLU A 217 13.81 -5.28 -3.54
C GLU A 217 13.28 -6.19 -2.42
N PHE A 218 12.16 -5.80 -1.80
CA PHE A 218 11.50 -6.61 -0.76
C PHE A 218 11.12 -8.02 -1.23
N ALA A 219 10.64 -8.15 -2.46
CA ALA A 219 10.24 -9.42 -3.07
C ALA A 219 11.42 -10.28 -3.57
N GLY A 220 12.67 -9.79 -3.42
CA GLY A 220 13.87 -10.50 -3.88
C GLY A 220 14.14 -10.36 -5.38
N LEU A 221 13.65 -9.28 -5.99
CA LEU A 221 13.92 -8.89 -7.38
C LEU A 221 14.92 -7.71 -7.45
N GLY A 222 15.49 -7.30 -6.33
CA GLY A 222 16.43 -6.15 -6.30
C GLY A 222 17.65 -6.31 -7.21
N ALA A 223 18.11 -7.54 -7.45
CA ALA A 223 19.21 -7.82 -8.39
C ALA A 223 18.88 -7.52 -9.87
N GLU A 224 17.61 -7.36 -10.19
CA GLU A 224 17.17 -6.99 -11.56
C GLU A 224 17.33 -5.49 -11.85
N ILE A 225 17.34 -4.64 -10.81
CA ILE A 225 17.47 -3.18 -10.97
C ILE A 225 18.83 -2.80 -11.55
N PRO A 226 20.00 -3.22 -11.00
CA PRO A 226 21.31 -2.83 -11.51
C PRO A 226 21.62 -3.38 -12.92
N ARG A 227 20.87 -4.35 -13.42
CA ARG A 227 20.98 -4.83 -14.80
C ARG A 227 20.46 -3.82 -15.84
N ARG A 228 19.79 -2.76 -15.38
CA ARG A 228 19.13 -1.71 -16.15
C ARG A 228 19.74 -0.37 -15.77
N PRO A 229 20.73 0.15 -16.54
CA PRO A 229 21.51 1.30 -16.11
C PRO A 229 20.71 2.58 -15.89
N ALA A 230 19.73 2.88 -16.75
CA ALA A 230 18.88 4.06 -16.60
C ALA A 230 17.97 3.94 -15.38
N LEU A 231 17.34 2.78 -15.19
CA LEU A 231 16.53 2.48 -14.02
C LEU A 231 17.35 2.50 -12.72
N ALA A 232 18.57 1.95 -12.74
CA ALA A 232 19.45 1.95 -11.58
C ALA A 232 19.92 3.37 -11.20
N ARG A 233 20.14 4.26 -12.20
CA ARG A 233 20.41 5.68 -11.97
C ARG A 233 19.23 6.35 -11.32
N ASP A 234 18.03 6.15 -11.86
CA ASP A 234 16.79 6.73 -11.36
C ASP A 234 16.47 6.22 -9.96
N TRP A 235 16.55 4.92 -9.72
CA TRP A 235 16.32 4.32 -8.40
C TRP A 235 17.22 4.94 -7.31
N ARG A 236 18.51 5.16 -7.60
CA ARG A 236 19.41 5.84 -6.67
C ARG A 236 19.00 7.30 -6.41
N ALA A 237 18.56 8.00 -7.47
CA ALA A 237 18.05 9.37 -7.31
C ALA A 237 16.80 9.42 -6.45
N MET A 238 15.84 8.48 -6.63
CA MET A 238 14.65 8.38 -5.79
C MET A 238 14.99 8.09 -4.32
N GLN A 239 15.91 7.16 -4.06
CA GLN A 239 16.36 6.85 -2.70
C GLN A 239 17.06 8.02 -2.00
N ALA A 240 17.69 8.91 -2.75
CA ALA A 240 18.35 10.12 -2.22
C ALA A 240 17.37 11.27 -1.90
N ARG A 241 16.11 11.19 -2.34
CA ARG A 241 15.11 12.23 -2.05
C ARG A 241 14.75 12.27 -0.57
N PRO A 242 14.60 13.45 0.05
CA PRO A 242 14.14 13.57 1.43
C PRO A 242 12.79 12.88 1.68
N GLY A 243 11.88 12.92 0.71
CA GLY A 243 10.58 12.26 0.76
C GLY A 243 10.67 10.74 0.92
N PHE A 244 11.67 10.09 0.28
CA PHE A 244 11.86 8.65 0.40
C PHE A 244 12.15 8.22 1.85
N SER A 245 13.08 8.92 2.51
CA SER A 245 13.40 8.67 3.93
C SER A 245 12.21 9.00 4.84
N ALA A 246 11.58 10.16 4.63
CA ALA A 246 10.42 10.58 5.41
C ALA A 246 9.22 9.66 5.26
N ALA A 247 9.06 9.02 4.09
CA ALA A 247 7.99 8.06 3.82
C ALA A 247 8.22 6.67 4.42
N ASP A 248 9.42 6.37 4.92
CA ASP A 248 9.79 5.05 5.45
C ASP A 248 9.46 3.93 4.45
N ILE A 249 10.05 3.99 3.25
CA ILE A 249 9.84 2.97 2.20
C ILE A 249 10.57 1.68 2.57
N TRP A 250 9.82 0.59 2.68
CA TRP A 250 10.37 -0.72 3.05
C TRP A 250 10.89 -1.48 1.84
N THR A 251 12.19 -1.55 1.72
CA THR A 251 12.92 -2.38 0.74
C THR A 251 13.29 -3.75 1.30
N LYS A 252 13.19 -3.93 2.63
CA LYS A 252 13.44 -5.18 3.35
C LYS A 252 12.40 -5.37 4.46
N PHE A 253 12.26 -6.61 4.92
CA PHE A 253 11.38 -6.89 6.06
C PHE A 253 12.07 -6.49 7.38
N HIS A 254 11.43 -5.63 8.15
CA HIS A 254 11.94 -5.10 9.41
C HIS A 254 11.07 -5.57 10.58
N VAL A 255 11.39 -6.75 11.16
CA VAL A 255 10.66 -7.32 12.32
C VAL A 255 10.60 -6.33 13.48
N GLY A 256 11.71 -5.69 13.82
CA GLY A 256 11.77 -4.70 14.91
C GLY A 256 10.85 -3.50 14.71
N ARG A 257 10.74 -2.99 13.49
CA ARG A 257 9.83 -1.88 13.17
C ARG A 257 8.36 -2.30 13.22
N LEU A 258 8.05 -3.54 12.83
CA LEU A 258 6.70 -4.07 12.95
C LEU A 258 6.28 -4.16 14.42
N ILE A 259 7.15 -4.73 15.28
CA ILE A 259 6.92 -4.84 16.72
C ILE A 259 6.89 -3.45 17.37
N GLY A 260 7.78 -2.56 17.02
CA GLY A 260 7.80 -1.18 17.52
C GLY A 260 6.52 -0.43 17.24
N GLY A 261 5.97 -0.57 16.03
CA GLY A 261 4.67 -0.01 15.66
C GLY A 261 3.51 -0.54 16.52
N ILE A 262 3.52 -1.85 16.81
CA ILE A 262 2.51 -2.51 17.65
C ILE A 262 2.61 -2.03 19.10
N LEU A 263 3.82 -1.86 19.63
CA LEU A 263 4.08 -1.42 20.99
C LEU A 263 4.00 0.11 21.17
N GLY A 264 3.80 0.86 20.07
CA GLY A 264 3.80 2.33 20.11
C GLY A 264 5.18 2.95 20.35
N ILE A 265 6.26 2.16 20.22
CA ILE A 265 7.65 2.59 20.35
C ILE A 265 8.11 3.07 18.97
N GLY A 266 8.52 4.33 18.85
CA GLY A 266 9.01 4.90 17.59
C GLY A 266 7.97 5.78 16.86
N ARG A 267 7.18 6.54 17.60
CA ARG A 267 6.42 7.68 17.09
C ARG A 267 7.36 8.89 17.01
N GLY A 268 8.02 9.04 15.90
CA GLY A 268 8.81 10.20 15.54
C GLY A 268 8.60 10.48 14.06
#